data_2a1780cedf838f8f747139bb3470bbda
#
_entry.id   2a1780cedf838f8f747139bb3470bbda
#
_cell.length_a   1.000
_cell.length_b   1.000
_cell.length_c   1.000
_cell.angle_alpha   90.00
_cell.angle_beta   90.00
_cell.angle_gamma   90.00
#
_symmetry.space_group_name_H-M   'P 1'
#
loop_
_entity.id
_entity.type
_entity.pdbx_description
1 polymer ?
#
loop_
_entity_poly.entity_id
_entity_poly.type
_entity_poly.pdbx_seq_one_letter_code
_entity_poly.pdbx_strand_id
1 'polypeptide(L)'
;MLEFCLVGGGFIGPLHAANIAAHPAARLSWVVDLDAAVAGALATKHGARATTDLDAALADPAVGAVMICTPPRTHAAIIERAARAGKAIFCEKPVDLDLSRVDACAKVLEATGTPFFVAFNRRFDPSHRALFDAIRAGEIGRPEMLVLSSRDPEISPPDYVAAMPYGIFYDTMIHDFDMVRWLTADEPVEVVARTACMLDARENPHRDPDTAMVMLKMASGALVHVNSSFRAVYGYDQRIEAFGDKGMLISRNKQPTTLERFGAGGIRQDPLLRFFIERYAESYTRELDDFIRAIAEKRPPSINLDAGRRALQIAEAAVASAQSGAPVAL
;
A
#
# COMPACT_ATOMS: atom_id res chain seq x y z
N MET A 1 20.98 -2.51 -16.34
CA MET A 1 20.80 -2.20 -14.90
C MET A 1 19.99 -0.92 -14.83
N LEU A 2 18.87 -0.90 -14.10
CA LEU A 2 18.01 0.27 -13.95
C LEU A 2 18.53 1.13 -12.78
N GLU A 3 18.86 2.39 -13.06
CA GLU A 3 19.34 3.32 -12.04
C GLU A 3 18.20 4.11 -11.41
N PHE A 4 18.12 4.09 -10.10
CA PHE A 4 17.04 4.71 -9.32
C PHE A 4 17.49 6.00 -8.64
N CYS A 5 16.61 6.99 -8.66
CA CYS A 5 16.56 8.10 -7.74
C CYS A 5 15.48 7.81 -6.70
N LEU A 6 15.85 7.66 -5.42
CA LEU A 6 14.89 7.52 -4.31
C LEU A 6 14.62 8.90 -3.72
N VAL A 7 13.35 9.28 -3.62
CA VAL A 7 12.87 10.55 -3.07
C VAL A 7 12.12 10.28 -1.77
N GLY A 8 12.66 10.77 -0.65
CA GLY A 8 12.15 10.54 0.69
C GLY A 8 12.92 9.44 1.42
N GLY A 9 13.87 9.83 2.28
CA GLY A 9 14.67 8.94 3.13
C GLY A 9 14.04 8.61 4.49
N GLY A 10 12.74 8.95 4.69
CA GLY A 10 12.01 8.76 5.94
C GLY A 10 11.71 7.29 6.26
N PHE A 11 10.50 7.00 6.77
CA PHE A 11 10.17 5.71 7.36
C PHE A 11 10.30 4.52 6.40
N ILE A 12 9.72 4.61 5.17
CA ILE A 12 9.72 3.50 4.20
C ILE A 12 10.93 3.56 3.23
N GLY A 13 11.54 4.74 3.06
CA GLY A 13 12.67 4.94 2.15
C GLY A 13 13.85 4.00 2.39
N PRO A 14 14.30 3.78 3.64
CA PRO A 14 15.40 2.84 3.95
C PRO A 14 15.13 1.40 3.52
N LEU A 15 13.88 0.92 3.60
CA LEU A 15 13.48 -0.40 3.13
C LEU A 15 13.62 -0.51 1.61
N HIS A 16 13.08 0.47 0.89
CA HIS A 16 13.19 0.49 -0.58
C HIS A 16 14.63 0.67 -1.06
N ALA A 17 15.42 1.53 -0.39
CA ALA A 17 16.84 1.69 -0.69
C ALA A 17 17.61 0.37 -0.56
N ALA A 18 17.33 -0.40 0.50
CA ALA A 18 17.92 -1.72 0.72
C ALA A 18 17.50 -2.73 -0.37
N ASN A 19 16.20 -2.73 -0.73
CA ASN A 19 15.68 -3.61 -1.78
C ASN A 19 16.30 -3.28 -3.15
N ILE A 20 16.43 -1.99 -3.51
CA ILE A 20 17.10 -1.56 -4.75
C ILE A 20 18.56 -2.01 -4.74
N ALA A 21 19.28 -1.79 -3.64
CA ALA A 21 20.70 -2.13 -3.54
C ALA A 21 20.95 -3.65 -3.57
N ALA A 22 20.00 -4.45 -3.12
CA ALA A 22 20.08 -5.91 -3.16
C ALA A 22 19.67 -6.51 -4.52
N HIS A 23 18.99 -5.76 -5.37
CA HIS A 23 18.45 -6.28 -6.63
C HIS A 23 19.50 -6.30 -7.75
N PRO A 24 19.76 -7.47 -8.42
CA PRO A 24 20.86 -7.63 -9.36
C PRO A 24 20.74 -6.77 -10.63
N ALA A 25 19.53 -6.33 -11.00
CA ALA A 25 19.26 -5.52 -12.17
C ALA A 25 19.00 -4.03 -11.84
N ALA A 26 19.20 -3.61 -10.58
CA ALA A 26 18.96 -2.24 -10.11
C ALA A 26 20.20 -1.63 -9.44
N ARG A 27 20.23 -0.31 -9.37
CA ARG A 27 21.22 0.46 -8.63
C ARG A 27 20.57 1.71 -8.04
N LEU A 28 20.87 2.00 -6.78
CA LEU A 28 20.52 3.27 -6.17
C LEU A 28 21.60 4.31 -6.51
N SER A 29 21.27 5.31 -7.33
CA SER A 29 22.21 6.33 -7.81
C SER A 29 22.08 7.64 -7.05
N TRP A 30 20.85 7.99 -6.66
CA TRP A 30 20.55 9.21 -5.93
C TRP A 30 19.58 8.96 -4.79
N VAL A 31 19.82 9.68 -3.69
CA VAL A 31 18.84 9.86 -2.60
C VAL A 31 18.53 11.34 -2.50
N VAL A 32 17.26 11.68 -2.56
CA VAL A 32 16.74 13.05 -2.44
C VAL A 32 15.89 13.15 -1.19
N ASP A 33 16.18 14.09 -0.32
CA ASP A 33 15.33 14.42 0.84
C ASP A 33 15.46 15.91 1.14
N LEU A 34 14.44 16.53 1.71
CA LEU A 34 14.48 17.92 2.16
C LEU A 34 15.50 18.12 3.29
N ASP A 35 15.72 17.09 4.09
CA ASP A 35 16.79 17.04 5.09
C ASP A 35 18.06 16.43 4.48
N ALA A 36 19.08 17.28 4.32
CA ALA A 36 20.38 16.89 3.79
C ALA A 36 21.07 15.79 4.62
N ALA A 37 20.83 15.76 5.95
CA ALA A 37 21.41 14.72 6.81
C ALA A 37 20.76 13.36 6.57
N VAL A 38 19.44 13.33 6.41
CA VAL A 38 18.70 12.11 6.04
C VAL A 38 19.15 11.59 4.67
N ALA A 39 19.20 12.47 3.67
CA ALA A 39 19.66 12.11 2.32
C ALA A 39 21.10 11.58 2.35
N GLY A 40 22.00 12.28 3.05
CA GLY A 40 23.42 11.92 3.15
C GLY A 40 23.67 10.59 3.84
N ALA A 41 22.98 10.34 4.96
CA ALA A 41 23.11 9.10 5.72
C ALA A 41 22.67 7.88 4.88
N LEU A 42 21.51 7.98 4.23
CA LEU A 42 20.97 6.89 3.40
C LEU A 42 21.82 6.66 2.14
N ALA A 43 22.24 7.73 1.48
CA ALA A 43 23.11 7.65 0.29
C ALA A 43 24.47 7.01 0.62
N THR A 44 25.11 7.41 1.72
CA THR A 44 26.38 6.84 2.16
C THR A 44 26.28 5.35 2.39
N LYS A 45 25.20 4.89 3.05
CA LYS A 45 24.97 3.47 3.32
C LYS A 45 24.93 2.61 2.06
N HIS A 46 24.46 3.15 0.94
CA HIS A 46 24.26 2.41 -0.32
C HIS A 46 25.17 2.84 -1.46
N GLY A 47 26.16 3.71 -1.19
CA GLY A 47 27.10 4.19 -2.23
C GLY A 47 26.45 5.06 -3.30
N ALA A 48 25.39 5.78 -2.94
CA ALA A 48 24.66 6.69 -3.81
C ALA A 48 25.08 8.16 -3.58
N ARG A 49 24.62 9.05 -4.46
CA ARG A 49 24.74 10.50 -4.30
C ARG A 49 23.57 11.04 -3.49
N ALA A 50 23.79 12.10 -2.72
CA ALA A 50 22.74 12.77 -1.94
C ALA A 50 22.51 14.19 -2.44
N THR A 51 21.27 14.66 -2.43
CA THR A 51 20.92 16.06 -2.70
C THR A 51 19.58 16.42 -2.03
N THR A 52 19.36 17.71 -1.83
CA THR A 52 18.05 18.26 -1.48
C THR A 52 17.29 18.79 -2.70
N ASP A 53 17.92 18.80 -3.86
CA ASP A 53 17.37 19.29 -5.13
C ASP A 53 16.96 18.11 -6.02
N LEU A 54 15.65 17.90 -6.16
CA LEU A 54 15.10 16.85 -7.03
C LEU A 54 15.46 17.08 -8.49
N ASP A 55 15.49 18.32 -8.97
CA ASP A 55 15.77 18.59 -10.39
C ASP A 55 17.22 18.24 -10.76
N ALA A 56 18.16 18.41 -9.83
CA ALA A 56 19.54 17.96 -10.03
C ALA A 56 19.61 16.42 -10.25
N ALA A 57 18.84 15.65 -9.51
CA ALA A 57 18.77 14.20 -9.68
C ALA A 57 18.01 13.80 -10.96
N LEU A 58 16.92 14.50 -11.31
CA LEU A 58 16.14 14.23 -12.52
C LEU A 58 16.91 14.57 -13.80
N ALA A 59 17.79 15.57 -13.76
CA ALA A 59 18.65 15.97 -14.88
C ALA A 59 19.75 14.95 -15.21
N ASP A 60 20.05 14.02 -14.30
CA ASP A 60 21.04 12.97 -14.55
C ASP A 60 20.50 11.96 -15.59
N PRO A 61 21.13 11.85 -16.78
CA PRO A 61 20.67 10.94 -17.82
C PRO A 61 20.81 9.46 -17.46
N ALA A 62 21.63 9.12 -16.46
CA ALA A 62 21.79 7.75 -15.99
C ALA A 62 20.56 7.28 -15.18
N VAL A 63 19.84 8.20 -14.52
CA VAL A 63 18.62 7.87 -13.78
C VAL A 63 17.52 7.45 -14.74
N GLY A 64 17.10 6.19 -14.65
CA GLY A 64 16.00 5.64 -15.44
C GLY A 64 14.66 5.61 -14.72
N ALA A 65 14.67 5.57 -13.38
CA ALA A 65 13.47 5.49 -12.57
C ALA A 65 13.54 6.36 -11.31
N VAL A 66 12.37 6.83 -10.86
CA VAL A 66 12.17 7.54 -9.60
C VAL A 66 11.31 6.69 -8.67
N MET A 67 11.78 6.45 -7.45
CA MET A 67 11.02 5.82 -6.38
C MET A 67 10.59 6.88 -5.38
N ILE A 68 9.28 7.07 -5.22
CA ILE A 68 8.69 8.12 -4.39
C ILE A 68 8.26 7.53 -3.06
N CYS A 69 8.90 7.94 -1.96
CA CYS A 69 8.71 7.47 -0.58
C CYS A 69 8.44 8.63 0.39
N THR A 70 8.01 9.76 -0.12
CA THR A 70 7.70 10.98 0.65
C THR A 70 6.30 10.92 1.26
N PRO A 71 5.86 11.89 2.07
CA PRO A 71 4.47 11.97 2.50
C PRO A 71 3.50 12.13 1.32
N PRO A 72 2.29 11.54 1.39
CA PRO A 72 1.33 11.47 0.28
C PRO A 72 1.02 12.80 -0.42
N ARG A 73 0.88 13.89 0.34
CA ARG A 73 0.57 15.23 -0.20
C ARG A 73 1.63 15.80 -1.14
N THR A 74 2.80 15.19 -1.21
CA THR A 74 3.90 15.61 -2.09
C THR A 74 4.05 14.74 -3.33
N HIS A 75 3.40 13.57 -3.38
CA HIS A 75 3.57 12.59 -4.44
C HIS A 75 3.20 13.17 -5.81
N ALA A 76 2.02 13.79 -5.93
CA ALA A 76 1.55 14.33 -7.22
C ALA A 76 2.56 15.29 -7.86
N ALA A 77 3.13 16.22 -7.10
CA ALA A 77 4.12 17.17 -7.62
C ALA A 77 5.41 16.47 -8.10
N ILE A 78 5.84 15.43 -7.39
CA ILE A 78 7.04 14.65 -7.74
C ILE A 78 6.75 13.79 -8.97
N ILE A 79 5.58 13.13 -9.04
CA ILE A 79 5.12 12.36 -10.21
C ILE A 79 5.17 13.22 -11.47
N GLU A 80 4.58 14.42 -11.44
CA GLU A 80 4.55 15.31 -12.59
C GLU A 80 5.95 15.71 -13.04
N ARG A 81 6.87 16.04 -12.11
CA ARG A 81 8.25 16.41 -12.43
C ARG A 81 9.01 15.22 -13.03
N ALA A 82 8.91 14.04 -12.41
CA ALA A 82 9.58 12.83 -12.91
C ALA A 82 9.08 12.41 -14.29
N ALA A 83 7.75 12.49 -14.52
CA ALA A 83 7.14 12.19 -15.82
C ALA A 83 7.62 13.13 -16.91
N ARG A 84 7.65 14.45 -16.66
CA ARG A 84 8.20 15.44 -17.63
C ARG A 84 9.69 15.27 -17.90
N ALA A 85 10.44 14.70 -16.93
CA ALA A 85 11.83 14.34 -17.11
C ALA A 85 12.04 12.97 -17.81
N GLY A 86 10.96 12.29 -18.21
CA GLY A 86 10.99 11.00 -18.91
C GLY A 86 11.47 9.83 -18.05
N LYS A 87 11.31 9.93 -16.72
CA LYS A 87 11.73 8.88 -15.78
C LYS A 87 10.55 7.97 -15.44
N ALA A 88 10.74 6.64 -15.50
CA ALA A 88 9.76 5.70 -14.99
C ALA A 88 9.49 5.93 -13.50
N ILE A 89 8.27 5.69 -13.02
CA ILE A 89 7.87 6.08 -11.68
C ILE A 89 7.34 4.88 -10.89
N PHE A 90 7.95 4.64 -9.74
CA PHE A 90 7.44 3.79 -8.67
C PHE A 90 7.01 4.70 -7.52
N CYS A 91 5.72 4.74 -7.19
CA CYS A 91 5.17 5.63 -6.19
C CYS A 91 4.54 4.85 -5.03
N GLU A 92 4.92 5.17 -3.80
CA GLU A 92 4.21 4.69 -2.62
C GLU A 92 2.75 5.16 -2.62
N LYS A 93 1.92 4.35 -2.00
CA LYS A 93 0.51 4.67 -1.80
C LYS A 93 0.31 5.65 -0.61
N PRO A 94 -0.80 6.39 -0.56
CA PRO A 94 -1.69 6.70 -1.69
C PRO A 94 -1.00 7.63 -2.70
N VAL A 95 -1.48 7.66 -3.93
CA VAL A 95 -0.90 8.54 -4.97
C VAL A 95 -1.02 10.02 -4.60
N ASP A 96 -2.12 10.41 -4.01
CA ASP A 96 -2.38 11.69 -3.33
C ASP A 96 -3.59 11.47 -2.40
N LEU A 97 -3.94 12.48 -1.60
CA LEU A 97 -5.14 12.49 -0.75
C LEU A 97 -6.34 13.21 -1.42
N ASP A 98 -6.17 13.69 -2.64
CA ASP A 98 -7.15 14.45 -3.42
C ASP A 98 -7.27 13.84 -4.83
N LEU A 99 -8.47 13.35 -5.18
CA LEU A 99 -8.75 12.76 -6.49
C LEU A 99 -8.45 13.72 -7.64
N SER A 100 -8.67 15.02 -7.47
CA SER A 100 -8.40 15.99 -8.55
C SER A 100 -6.92 16.08 -8.89
N ARG A 101 -6.04 15.90 -7.90
CA ARG A 101 -4.58 15.83 -8.09
C ARG A 101 -4.16 14.52 -8.75
N VAL A 102 -4.78 13.41 -8.36
CA VAL A 102 -4.57 12.11 -9.04
C VAL A 102 -4.99 12.20 -10.50
N ASP A 103 -6.13 12.86 -10.80
CA ASP A 103 -6.60 13.08 -12.17
C ASP A 103 -5.67 14.01 -12.98
N ALA A 104 -5.04 14.99 -12.34
CA ALA A 104 -4.01 15.81 -12.95
C ALA A 104 -2.76 14.99 -13.30
N CYS A 105 -2.30 14.13 -12.39
CA CYS A 105 -1.21 13.18 -12.65
C CYS A 105 -1.52 12.26 -13.84
N ALA A 106 -2.75 11.74 -13.93
CA ALA A 106 -3.17 10.87 -15.03
C ALA A 106 -2.94 11.54 -16.39
N LYS A 107 -3.34 12.82 -16.53
CA LYS A 107 -3.16 13.59 -17.78
C LYS A 107 -1.68 13.77 -18.14
N VAL A 108 -0.83 14.02 -17.14
CA VAL A 108 0.61 14.18 -17.38
C VAL A 108 1.26 12.85 -17.77
N LEU A 109 0.93 11.76 -17.08
CA LEU A 109 1.43 10.42 -17.39
C LEU A 109 1.00 9.95 -18.78
N GLU A 110 -0.24 10.21 -19.17
CA GLU A 110 -0.76 9.94 -20.53
C GLU A 110 -0.01 10.75 -21.58
N ALA A 111 0.13 12.07 -21.37
CA ALA A 111 0.80 12.96 -22.31
C ALA A 111 2.30 12.63 -22.51
N THR A 112 2.96 12.11 -21.49
CA THR A 112 4.39 11.75 -21.54
C THR A 112 4.64 10.28 -21.89
N GLY A 113 3.62 9.42 -21.83
CA GLY A 113 3.78 7.97 -21.99
C GLY A 113 4.64 7.32 -20.89
N THR A 114 4.71 7.95 -19.71
CA THR A 114 5.60 7.53 -18.64
C THR A 114 5.09 6.25 -17.97
N PRO A 115 5.92 5.19 -17.83
CA PRO A 115 5.57 4.02 -17.04
C PRO A 115 5.37 4.40 -15.56
N PHE A 116 4.21 4.06 -15.01
CA PHE A 116 3.84 4.39 -13.64
C PHE A 116 3.35 3.16 -12.88
N PHE A 117 3.87 2.98 -11.68
CA PHE A 117 3.50 1.91 -10.75
C PHE A 117 3.13 2.51 -9.40
N VAL A 118 2.01 2.08 -8.81
CA VAL A 118 1.64 2.39 -7.43
C VAL A 118 1.86 1.19 -6.52
N ALA A 119 2.49 1.40 -5.36
CA ALA A 119 2.98 0.37 -4.46
C ALA A 119 1.86 -0.24 -3.59
N PHE A 120 0.97 -1.01 -4.22
CA PHE A 120 0.06 -1.90 -3.49
C PHE A 120 0.73 -3.26 -3.26
N ASN A 121 1.71 -3.28 -2.38
CA ASN A 121 2.58 -4.41 -2.07
C ASN A 121 1.81 -5.70 -1.71
N ARG A 122 0.60 -5.60 -1.14
CA ARG A 122 -0.20 -6.76 -0.72
C ARG A 122 -0.56 -7.69 -1.89
N ARG A 123 -0.67 -7.19 -3.14
CA ARG A 123 -0.87 -8.01 -4.34
C ARG A 123 0.30 -8.97 -4.63
N PHE A 124 1.48 -8.69 -4.07
CA PHE A 124 2.70 -9.49 -4.20
C PHE A 124 2.97 -10.41 -3.00
N ASP A 125 2.13 -10.36 -1.95
CA ASP A 125 2.24 -11.33 -0.86
C ASP A 125 1.95 -12.74 -1.37
N PRO A 126 2.82 -13.73 -1.09
CA PRO A 126 2.64 -15.08 -1.60
C PRO A 126 1.29 -15.71 -1.26
N SER A 127 0.77 -15.48 -0.04
CA SER A 127 -0.51 -16.05 0.39
C SER A 127 -1.68 -15.36 -0.28
N HIS A 128 -1.64 -14.01 -0.42
CA HIS A 128 -2.67 -13.27 -1.12
C HIS A 128 -2.63 -13.52 -2.63
N ARG A 129 -1.43 -13.73 -3.19
CA ARG A 129 -1.28 -14.12 -4.60
C ARG A 129 -1.87 -15.51 -4.85
N ALA A 130 -1.58 -16.48 -3.99
CA ALA A 130 -2.17 -17.83 -4.11
C ALA A 130 -3.70 -17.79 -4.00
N LEU A 131 -4.24 -16.94 -3.08
CA LEU A 131 -5.68 -16.70 -2.96
C LEU A 131 -6.28 -16.16 -4.27
N PHE A 132 -5.63 -15.14 -4.85
CA PHE A 132 -6.03 -14.56 -6.14
C PHE A 132 -6.01 -15.60 -7.26
N ASP A 133 -4.92 -16.36 -7.38
CA ASP A 133 -4.77 -17.35 -8.46
C ASP A 133 -5.84 -18.44 -8.33
N ALA A 134 -6.16 -18.91 -7.11
CA ALA A 134 -7.21 -19.89 -6.85
C ALA A 134 -8.62 -19.35 -7.18
N ILE A 135 -8.92 -18.09 -6.82
CA ILE A 135 -10.19 -17.44 -7.22
C ILE A 135 -10.29 -17.36 -8.75
N ARG A 136 -9.20 -16.95 -9.44
CA ARG A 136 -9.16 -16.88 -10.90
C ARG A 136 -9.28 -18.25 -11.58
N ALA A 137 -8.78 -19.30 -10.95
CA ALA A 137 -8.96 -20.67 -11.40
C ALA A 137 -10.40 -21.20 -11.19
N GLY A 138 -11.25 -20.44 -10.49
CA GLY A 138 -12.65 -20.79 -10.24
C GLY A 138 -12.84 -21.83 -9.13
N GLU A 139 -11.86 -22.00 -8.24
CA GLU A 139 -11.92 -23.00 -7.16
C GLU A 139 -13.10 -22.81 -6.22
N ILE A 140 -13.49 -21.54 -5.95
CA ILE A 140 -14.68 -21.22 -5.14
C ILE A 140 -15.92 -20.91 -5.98
N GLY A 141 -15.85 -21.06 -7.31
CA GLY A 141 -16.92 -20.64 -8.21
C GLY A 141 -17.05 -19.10 -8.27
N ARG A 142 -18.29 -18.60 -8.22
CA ARG A 142 -18.55 -17.17 -8.20
C ARG A 142 -18.34 -16.65 -6.77
N PRO A 143 -17.46 -15.64 -6.55
CA PRO A 143 -17.35 -15.01 -5.25
C PRO A 143 -18.69 -14.36 -4.81
N GLU A 144 -19.13 -14.64 -3.60
CA GLU A 144 -20.37 -14.10 -3.02
C GLU A 144 -20.12 -13.23 -1.79
N MET A 145 -19.05 -13.56 -1.02
CA MET A 145 -18.69 -12.80 0.18
C MET A 145 -17.16 -12.73 0.35
N LEU A 146 -16.65 -11.57 0.74
CA LEU A 146 -15.28 -11.39 1.19
C LEU A 146 -15.26 -10.76 2.58
N VAL A 147 -14.37 -11.25 3.45
CA VAL A 147 -14.10 -10.66 4.75
C VAL A 147 -12.60 -10.38 4.86
N LEU A 148 -12.24 -9.10 5.04
CA LEU A 148 -10.86 -8.65 5.25
C LEU A 148 -10.70 -8.12 6.68
N SER A 149 -9.65 -8.57 7.36
CA SER A 149 -9.24 -8.03 8.66
C SER A 149 -7.84 -7.44 8.52
N SER A 150 -7.72 -6.13 8.79
CA SER A 150 -6.48 -5.37 8.73
C SER A 150 -6.31 -4.63 10.05
N ARG A 151 -5.52 -5.19 10.98
CA ARG A 151 -5.35 -4.59 12.30
C ARG A 151 -3.89 -4.41 12.62
N ASP A 152 -3.53 -3.20 12.93
CA ASP A 152 -2.18 -2.80 13.31
C ASP A 152 -2.01 -2.86 14.84
N PRO A 153 -0.83 -3.19 15.35
CA PRO A 153 -0.59 -3.29 16.80
C PRO A 153 -0.65 -1.94 17.52
N GLU A 154 -0.42 -0.86 16.80
CA GLU A 154 -0.34 0.50 17.36
C GLU A 154 -0.75 1.54 16.32
N ILE A 155 -1.21 2.70 16.79
CA ILE A 155 -1.50 3.86 15.95
C ILE A 155 -0.20 4.56 15.52
N SER A 156 -0.23 5.21 14.37
CA SER A 156 0.88 6.05 13.89
C SER A 156 1.18 7.22 14.83
N PRO A 157 2.41 7.79 14.79
CA PRO A 157 2.75 8.94 15.62
C PRO A 157 1.76 10.11 15.48
N PRO A 158 1.52 10.89 16.56
CA PRO A 158 0.51 11.95 16.57
C PRO A 158 0.61 12.96 15.43
N ASP A 159 1.82 13.40 15.09
CA ASP A 159 2.03 14.37 13.99
C ASP A 159 1.63 13.78 12.62
N TYR A 160 1.85 12.47 12.43
CA TYR A 160 1.42 11.77 11.21
C TYR A 160 -0.11 11.68 11.15
N VAL A 161 -0.76 11.33 12.26
CA VAL A 161 -2.24 11.30 12.37
C VAL A 161 -2.83 12.68 12.10
N ALA A 162 -2.26 13.74 12.67
CA ALA A 162 -2.71 15.12 12.44
C ALA A 162 -2.59 15.54 10.96
N ALA A 163 -1.56 15.07 10.27
CA ALA A 163 -1.34 15.38 8.85
C ALA A 163 -2.33 14.67 7.92
N MET A 164 -2.97 13.58 8.38
CA MET A 164 -3.88 12.75 7.57
C MET A 164 -5.13 12.34 8.38
N PRO A 165 -6.09 13.25 8.61
CA PRO A 165 -7.35 12.91 9.25
C PRO A 165 -8.08 11.77 8.53
N TYR A 166 -8.71 10.87 9.28
CA TYR A 166 -9.25 9.62 8.76
C TYR A 166 -8.20 8.69 8.12
N GLY A 167 -6.96 8.74 8.63
CA GLY A 167 -5.85 7.93 8.15
C GLY A 167 -6.16 6.44 8.11
N ILE A 168 -7.05 5.95 8.97
CA ILE A 168 -7.52 4.56 8.93
C ILE A 168 -8.06 4.16 7.54
N PHE A 169 -8.71 5.06 6.79
CA PHE A 169 -9.17 4.80 5.42
C PHE A 169 -8.10 5.09 4.38
N TYR A 170 -7.40 6.24 4.49
CA TYR A 170 -6.47 6.71 3.48
C TYR A 170 -5.10 6.01 3.50
N ASP A 171 -4.66 5.53 4.66
CA ASP A 171 -3.35 4.91 4.83
C ASP A 171 -3.44 3.39 5.00
N THR A 172 -4.37 2.91 5.83
CA THR A 172 -4.47 1.48 6.18
C THR A 172 -5.43 0.74 5.27
N MET A 173 -6.72 1.10 5.28
CA MET A 173 -7.76 0.37 4.55
C MET A 173 -7.70 0.59 3.02
N ILE A 174 -6.95 1.58 2.53
CA ILE A 174 -6.74 1.77 1.10
C ILE A 174 -6.11 0.53 0.44
N HIS A 175 -5.29 -0.20 1.17
CA HIS A 175 -4.78 -1.51 0.73
C HIS A 175 -5.90 -2.55 0.61
N ASP A 176 -6.85 -2.55 1.53
CA ASP A 176 -7.97 -3.49 1.51
C ASP A 176 -8.94 -3.16 0.38
N PHE A 177 -9.17 -1.87 0.11
CA PHE A 177 -10.00 -1.43 -1.02
C PHE A 177 -9.39 -1.84 -2.36
N ASP A 178 -8.07 -1.74 -2.48
CA ASP A 178 -7.35 -2.27 -3.63
C ASP A 178 -7.46 -3.79 -3.74
N MET A 179 -7.26 -4.51 -2.62
CA MET A 179 -7.34 -5.98 -2.57
C MET A 179 -8.73 -6.50 -2.94
N VAL A 180 -9.80 -5.84 -2.49
CA VAL A 180 -11.18 -6.21 -2.85
C VAL A 180 -11.38 -6.18 -4.35
N ARG A 181 -11.04 -5.08 -5.01
CA ARG A 181 -11.14 -4.92 -6.46
C ARG A 181 -10.30 -5.96 -7.21
N TRP A 182 -9.08 -6.17 -6.75
CA TRP A 182 -8.16 -7.12 -7.36
C TRP A 182 -8.66 -8.57 -7.25
N LEU A 183 -9.09 -8.99 -6.06
CA LEU A 183 -9.58 -10.35 -5.80
C LEU A 183 -10.88 -10.65 -6.54
N THR A 184 -11.82 -9.73 -6.56
CA THR A 184 -13.12 -9.93 -7.20
C THR A 184 -13.10 -9.68 -8.71
N ALA A 185 -12.17 -8.87 -9.23
CA ALA A 185 -12.21 -8.22 -10.55
C ALA A 185 -13.54 -7.49 -10.80
N ASP A 186 -14.04 -6.84 -9.75
CA ASP A 186 -15.34 -6.18 -9.74
C ASP A 186 -15.22 -4.83 -9.03
N GLU A 187 -16.15 -3.92 -9.28
CA GLU A 187 -16.15 -2.60 -8.68
C GLU A 187 -17.26 -2.48 -7.61
N PRO A 188 -16.98 -1.83 -6.48
CA PRO A 188 -18.03 -1.52 -5.53
C PRO A 188 -18.96 -0.43 -6.08
N VAL A 189 -20.25 -0.57 -5.79
CA VAL A 189 -21.29 0.39 -6.18
C VAL A 189 -21.91 1.12 -4.97
N GLU A 190 -21.65 0.63 -3.75
CA GLU A 190 -22.12 1.21 -2.51
C GLU A 190 -21.12 0.96 -1.38
N VAL A 191 -20.91 1.97 -0.54
CA VAL A 191 -20.06 1.93 0.64
C VAL A 191 -20.88 2.31 1.88
N VAL A 192 -20.79 1.50 2.93
CA VAL A 192 -21.30 1.82 4.28
C VAL A 192 -20.14 1.72 5.26
N ALA A 193 -19.80 2.80 5.95
CA ALA A 193 -18.72 2.84 6.92
C ALA A 193 -19.20 3.29 8.31
N ARG A 194 -18.57 2.73 9.33
CA ARG A 194 -18.70 3.16 10.73
C ARG A 194 -17.33 3.22 11.36
N THR A 195 -17.09 4.24 12.15
CA THR A 195 -15.83 4.46 12.85
C THR A 195 -16.07 4.68 14.33
N ALA A 196 -15.05 4.41 15.12
CA ALA A 196 -15.00 4.74 16.53
C ALA A 196 -13.57 5.18 16.91
N CYS A 197 -13.47 5.95 18.00
CA CYS A 197 -12.22 6.29 18.65
C CYS A 197 -12.17 5.55 19.98
N MET A 198 -11.51 4.40 19.99
CA MET A 198 -11.44 3.45 21.11
C MET A 198 -10.17 3.60 21.93
N LEU A 199 -9.12 4.21 21.38
CA LEU A 199 -7.88 4.55 22.07
C LEU A 199 -8.11 5.73 23.02
N ASP A 200 -7.38 5.78 24.12
CA ASP A 200 -7.47 6.91 25.04
C ASP A 200 -6.75 8.17 24.47
N ALA A 201 -6.95 9.32 25.10
CA ALA A 201 -6.39 10.58 24.61
C ALA A 201 -4.84 10.66 24.70
N ARG A 202 -4.19 9.77 25.43
CA ARG A 202 -2.70 9.70 25.46
C ARG A 202 -2.16 8.96 24.25
N GLU A 203 -2.88 7.94 23.81
CA GLU A 203 -2.52 7.12 22.63
C GLU A 203 -2.96 7.84 21.34
N ASN A 204 -4.12 8.49 21.36
CA ASN A 204 -4.74 9.15 20.22
C ASN A 204 -5.20 10.58 20.58
N PRO A 205 -4.27 11.54 20.72
CA PRO A 205 -4.58 12.90 21.19
C PRO A 205 -5.47 13.69 20.22
N HIS A 206 -5.45 13.36 18.94
CA HIS A 206 -6.28 14.02 17.91
C HIS A 206 -7.69 13.43 17.83
N ARG A 207 -7.97 12.32 18.53
CA ARG A 207 -9.27 11.66 18.51
C ARG A 207 -9.71 11.27 17.08
N ASP A 208 -8.74 11.02 16.20
CA ASP A 208 -9.00 10.50 14.86
C ASP A 208 -9.54 9.07 14.97
N PRO A 209 -10.39 8.59 14.05
CA PRO A 209 -10.86 7.22 14.07
C PRO A 209 -9.71 6.19 14.08
N ASP A 210 -9.71 5.30 15.07
CA ASP A 210 -8.73 4.23 15.26
C ASP A 210 -9.33 2.82 15.08
N THR A 211 -10.61 2.77 14.89
CA THR A 211 -11.38 1.53 14.66
C THR A 211 -12.44 1.79 13.60
N ALA A 212 -12.49 0.93 12.58
CA ALA A 212 -13.44 1.08 11.47
C ALA A 212 -14.00 -0.27 10.99
N MET A 213 -15.25 -0.24 10.54
CA MET A 213 -15.91 -1.31 9.78
C MET A 213 -16.50 -0.72 8.52
N VAL A 214 -16.21 -1.34 7.38
CA VAL A 214 -16.72 -0.95 6.07
C VAL A 214 -17.40 -2.15 5.43
N MET A 215 -18.59 -1.92 4.91
CA MET A 215 -19.30 -2.85 4.02
C MET A 215 -19.32 -2.27 2.62
N LEU A 216 -19.00 -3.10 1.62
CA LEU A 216 -19.11 -2.75 0.21
C LEU A 216 -20.11 -3.69 -0.45
N LYS A 217 -20.96 -3.13 -1.31
CA LYS A 217 -21.77 -3.91 -2.27
C LYS A 217 -21.10 -3.79 -3.63
N MET A 218 -20.75 -4.94 -4.20
CA MET A 218 -20.11 -5.01 -5.51
C MET A 218 -21.16 -4.98 -6.64
N ALA A 219 -20.76 -4.58 -7.83
CA ALA A 219 -21.64 -4.54 -9.00
C ALA A 219 -22.24 -5.92 -9.34
N SER A 220 -21.49 -7.00 -9.11
CA SER A 220 -21.97 -8.39 -9.25
C SER A 220 -23.02 -8.79 -8.20
N GLY A 221 -23.20 -8.00 -7.14
CA GLY A 221 -24.03 -8.32 -5.98
C GLY A 221 -23.27 -8.97 -4.82
N ALA A 222 -22.00 -9.29 -4.96
CA ALA A 222 -21.17 -9.81 -3.86
C ALA A 222 -21.09 -8.78 -2.74
N LEU A 223 -20.97 -9.25 -1.49
CA LEU A 223 -20.85 -8.42 -0.30
C LEU A 223 -19.45 -8.53 0.28
N VAL A 224 -18.90 -7.40 0.70
CA VAL A 224 -17.58 -7.34 1.30
C VAL A 224 -17.64 -6.66 2.66
N HIS A 225 -16.95 -7.23 3.64
CA HIS A 225 -16.73 -6.64 4.95
C HIS A 225 -15.23 -6.43 5.17
N VAL A 226 -14.85 -5.20 5.47
CA VAL A 226 -13.47 -4.85 5.87
C VAL A 226 -13.52 -4.30 7.29
N ASN A 227 -12.66 -4.81 8.18
CA ASN A 227 -12.50 -4.26 9.52
C ASN A 227 -11.04 -3.92 9.81
N SER A 228 -10.84 -2.79 10.49
CA SER A 228 -9.52 -2.28 10.86
C SER A 228 -9.50 -1.74 12.28
N SER A 229 -8.36 -1.86 12.95
CA SER A 229 -8.13 -1.28 14.28
C SER A 229 -6.62 -1.07 14.49
N PHE A 230 -6.26 -0.03 15.25
CA PHE A 230 -4.88 0.24 15.68
C PHE A 230 -4.57 -0.30 17.08
N ARG A 231 -5.19 -1.42 17.47
CA ARG A 231 -4.98 -2.06 18.79
C ARG A 231 -4.92 -3.59 18.70
N ALA A 232 -4.19 -4.13 17.75
CA ALA A 232 -3.95 -5.57 17.68
C ALA A 232 -2.80 -5.98 18.63
N VAL A 233 -3.07 -6.05 19.93
CA VAL A 233 -2.06 -6.37 20.97
C VAL A 233 -1.36 -7.72 20.78
N TYR A 234 -1.91 -8.57 19.93
CA TYR A 234 -1.40 -9.91 19.61
C TYR A 234 -0.52 -9.94 18.34
N GLY A 235 -0.27 -8.79 17.71
CA GLY A 235 0.57 -8.64 16.52
C GLY A 235 -0.19 -8.14 15.30
N TYR A 236 0.50 -8.05 14.17
CA TYR A 236 -0.03 -7.51 12.91
C TYR A 236 -1.00 -8.50 12.26
N ASP A 237 -2.30 -8.20 12.30
CA ASP A 237 -3.38 -9.11 11.89
C ASP A 237 -3.90 -8.78 10.50
N GLN A 238 -3.56 -9.62 9.52
CA GLN A 238 -3.89 -9.43 8.11
C GLN A 238 -4.45 -10.74 7.54
N ARG A 239 -5.78 -10.83 7.46
CA ARG A 239 -6.48 -12.05 7.02
C ARG A 239 -7.51 -11.72 5.95
N ILE A 240 -7.68 -12.65 5.01
CA ILE A 240 -8.69 -12.56 3.96
C ILE A 240 -9.42 -13.90 3.88
N GLU A 241 -10.75 -13.85 3.94
CA GLU A 241 -11.64 -14.96 3.64
C GLU A 241 -12.43 -14.63 2.38
N ALA A 242 -12.48 -15.55 1.43
CA ALA A 242 -13.26 -15.47 0.20
C ALA A 242 -14.18 -16.67 0.12
N PHE A 243 -15.49 -16.44 0.13
CA PHE A 243 -16.54 -17.45 0.03
C PHE A 243 -17.27 -17.31 -1.30
N GLY A 244 -17.57 -18.43 -1.95
CA GLY A 244 -18.32 -18.51 -3.19
C GLY A 244 -19.21 -19.74 -3.25
N ASP A 245 -19.94 -19.88 -4.36
CA ASP A 245 -20.96 -20.92 -4.53
C ASP A 245 -20.41 -22.37 -4.64
N LYS A 246 -19.07 -22.53 -4.69
CA LYS A 246 -18.42 -23.85 -4.71
C LYS A 246 -17.46 -24.11 -3.55
N GLY A 247 -17.19 -23.10 -2.71
CA GLY A 247 -16.28 -23.29 -1.59
C GLY A 247 -15.78 -21.99 -0.98
N MET A 248 -14.75 -22.10 -0.15
CA MET A 248 -14.16 -21.01 0.58
C MET A 248 -12.63 -21.13 0.62
N LEU A 249 -11.95 -19.99 0.55
CA LEU A 249 -10.51 -19.88 0.67
C LEU A 249 -10.17 -18.89 1.80
N ILE A 250 -9.11 -19.16 2.55
CA ILE A 250 -8.65 -18.30 3.64
C ILE A 250 -7.15 -18.07 3.54
N SER A 251 -6.74 -16.82 3.44
CA SER A 251 -5.37 -16.38 3.69
C SER A 251 -5.23 -15.98 5.16
N ARG A 252 -4.41 -16.71 5.92
CA ARG A 252 -4.19 -16.50 7.36
C ARG A 252 -2.95 -15.68 7.64
N ASN A 253 -2.80 -15.27 8.90
CA ASN A 253 -1.61 -14.60 9.40
C ASN A 253 -0.37 -15.49 9.30
N LYS A 254 0.79 -14.85 9.13
CA LYS A 254 2.10 -15.50 9.21
C LYS A 254 2.64 -15.41 10.65
N GLN A 255 3.28 -16.49 11.06
CA GLN A 255 4.07 -16.58 12.29
C GLN A 255 5.55 -16.70 11.93
N PRO A 256 6.48 -16.34 12.84
CA PRO A 256 7.91 -16.53 12.62
C PRO A 256 8.29 -17.98 12.33
N THR A 257 7.66 -18.92 13.05
CA THR A 257 7.82 -20.37 12.84
C THR A 257 6.49 -21.10 12.92
N THR A 258 6.45 -22.35 12.46
CA THR A 258 5.30 -23.26 12.61
C THR A 258 5.33 -24.08 13.89
N LEU A 259 6.21 -23.73 14.85
CA LEU A 259 6.40 -24.51 16.08
C LEU A 259 5.18 -24.37 17.01
N GLU A 260 4.58 -25.50 17.31
CA GLU A 260 3.55 -25.64 18.33
C GLU A 260 4.14 -26.35 19.57
N ARG A 261 3.81 -25.83 20.74
CA ARG A 261 4.29 -26.36 22.03
C ARG A 261 3.11 -26.94 22.80
N PHE A 262 3.08 -28.26 22.92
CA PHE A 262 2.06 -29.00 23.68
C PHE A 262 2.57 -29.28 25.08
N GLY A 263 1.89 -28.81 26.12
CA GLY A 263 2.26 -28.98 27.51
C GLY A 263 1.08 -28.90 28.44
N ALA A 264 1.32 -29.09 29.76
CA ALA A 264 0.26 -29.04 30.77
C ALA A 264 -0.53 -27.70 30.80
N GLY A 265 0.07 -26.61 30.31
CA GLY A 265 -0.58 -25.31 30.16
C GLY A 265 -1.36 -25.12 28.86
N GLY A 266 -1.58 -26.18 28.07
CA GLY A 266 -2.26 -26.15 26.77
C GLY A 266 -1.32 -26.02 25.58
N ILE A 267 -1.89 -25.66 24.44
CA ILE A 267 -1.16 -25.47 23.18
C ILE A 267 -0.72 -24.01 23.07
N ARG A 268 0.54 -23.77 22.76
CA ARG A 268 1.10 -22.44 22.49
C ARG A 268 1.83 -22.42 21.17
N GLN A 269 1.63 -21.34 20.41
CA GLN A 269 2.32 -21.05 19.15
C GLN A 269 3.15 -19.77 19.30
N ASP A 270 4.03 -19.52 18.35
CA ASP A 270 4.72 -18.23 18.29
C ASP A 270 3.70 -17.10 18.08
N PRO A 271 3.95 -15.87 18.59
CA PRO A 271 3.12 -14.70 18.31
C PRO A 271 3.13 -14.39 16.81
N LEU A 272 2.16 -13.60 16.34
CA LEU A 272 2.19 -13.08 14.97
C LEU A 272 3.42 -12.19 14.77
N LEU A 273 3.84 -12.03 13.51
CA LEU A 273 4.80 -10.99 13.15
C LEU A 273 4.32 -9.63 13.66
N ARG A 274 5.24 -8.80 14.14
CA ARG A 274 4.84 -7.60 14.87
C ARG A 274 4.31 -6.50 13.96
N PHE A 275 4.91 -6.31 12.77
CA PHE A 275 4.59 -5.17 11.93
C PHE A 275 4.68 -5.47 10.44
N PHE A 276 4.19 -4.55 9.59
CA PHE A 276 4.09 -4.75 8.15
C PHE A 276 5.45 -4.95 7.46
N ILE A 277 6.52 -4.33 7.97
CA ILE A 277 7.87 -4.49 7.41
C ILE A 277 8.29 -5.95 7.43
N GLU A 278 8.06 -6.66 8.55
CA GLU A 278 8.37 -8.08 8.67
C GLU A 278 7.38 -8.95 7.88
N ARG A 279 6.08 -8.63 8.01
CA ARG A 279 5.00 -9.40 7.38
C ARG A 279 5.08 -9.40 5.85
N TYR A 280 5.45 -8.26 5.28
CA TYR A 280 5.46 -8.04 3.83
C TYR A 280 6.86 -7.90 3.23
N ALA A 281 7.94 -8.28 3.93
CA ALA A 281 9.31 -8.16 3.42
C ALA A 281 9.47 -8.75 2.00
N GLU A 282 8.90 -9.94 1.76
CA GLU A 282 8.92 -10.59 0.44
C GLU A 282 8.06 -9.85 -0.59
N SER A 283 6.95 -9.25 -0.17
CA SER A 283 6.07 -8.49 -1.07
C SER A 283 6.76 -7.27 -1.64
N TYR A 284 7.51 -6.54 -0.81
CA TYR A 284 8.28 -5.36 -1.23
C TYR A 284 9.40 -5.69 -2.22
N THR A 285 10.03 -6.84 -2.08
CA THR A 285 11.03 -7.28 -3.08
C THR A 285 10.38 -7.71 -4.38
N ARG A 286 9.25 -8.40 -4.33
CA ARG A 286 8.52 -8.88 -5.51
C ARG A 286 7.88 -7.73 -6.31
N GLU A 287 7.34 -6.71 -5.66
CA GLU A 287 6.78 -5.56 -6.38
C GLU A 287 7.87 -4.75 -7.10
N LEU A 288 9.04 -4.59 -6.47
CA LEU A 288 10.19 -3.96 -7.11
C LEU A 288 10.67 -4.76 -8.32
N ASP A 289 10.75 -6.10 -8.19
CA ASP A 289 11.14 -6.99 -9.29
C ASP A 289 10.14 -6.90 -10.46
N ASP A 290 8.82 -6.86 -10.20
CA ASP A 290 7.80 -6.69 -11.25
C ASP A 290 7.94 -5.35 -11.98
N PHE A 291 8.17 -4.25 -11.23
CA PHE A 291 8.42 -2.93 -11.82
C PHE A 291 9.67 -2.94 -12.71
N ILE A 292 10.80 -3.45 -12.21
CA ILE A 292 12.06 -3.51 -12.98
C ILE A 292 11.87 -4.34 -14.25
N ARG A 293 11.21 -5.49 -14.15
CA ARG A 293 10.91 -6.33 -15.33
C ARG A 293 9.99 -5.62 -16.31
N ALA A 294 8.96 -4.92 -15.83
CA ALA A 294 8.06 -4.16 -16.69
C ALA A 294 8.81 -3.12 -17.53
N ILE A 295 9.75 -2.41 -16.91
CA ILE A 295 10.59 -1.42 -17.62
C ILE A 295 11.52 -2.11 -18.64
N ALA A 296 12.20 -3.20 -18.25
CA ALA A 296 13.09 -3.94 -19.12
C ALA A 296 12.39 -4.56 -20.34
N GLU A 297 11.18 -5.07 -20.13
CA GLU A 297 10.33 -5.71 -21.14
C GLU A 297 9.48 -4.70 -21.94
N LYS A 298 9.53 -3.42 -21.59
CA LYS A 298 8.72 -2.34 -22.20
C LYS A 298 7.22 -2.63 -22.17
N ARG A 299 6.75 -3.27 -21.10
CA ARG A 299 5.33 -3.50 -20.84
C ARG A 299 4.79 -2.53 -19.80
N PRO A 300 3.49 -2.28 -19.75
CA PRO A 300 2.90 -1.54 -18.64
C PRO A 300 3.19 -2.26 -17.30
N PRO A 301 3.50 -1.51 -16.23
CA PRO A 301 3.55 -2.05 -14.87
C PRO A 301 2.22 -2.68 -14.47
N SER A 302 2.27 -3.71 -13.61
CA SER A 302 1.09 -4.51 -13.24
C SER A 302 0.06 -3.76 -12.40
N ILE A 303 0.46 -2.71 -11.70
CA ILE A 303 -0.42 -1.86 -10.91
C ILE A 303 -0.26 -0.42 -11.39
N ASN A 304 -1.27 0.08 -12.08
CA ASN A 304 -1.27 1.41 -12.69
C ASN A 304 -1.93 2.47 -11.80
N LEU A 305 -1.97 3.71 -12.29
CA LEU A 305 -2.58 4.84 -11.59
C LEU A 305 -4.08 4.64 -11.29
N ASP A 306 -4.83 3.96 -12.19
CA ASP A 306 -6.27 3.71 -11.98
C ASP A 306 -6.51 2.87 -10.72
N ALA A 307 -5.64 1.91 -10.41
CA ALA A 307 -5.74 1.16 -9.16
C ALA A 307 -5.66 2.09 -7.93
N GLY A 308 -4.71 3.02 -7.92
CA GLY A 308 -4.57 4.02 -6.86
C GLY A 308 -5.76 4.97 -6.78
N ARG A 309 -6.23 5.46 -7.94
CA ARG A 309 -7.38 6.35 -8.05
C ARG A 309 -8.66 5.71 -7.51
N ARG A 310 -8.95 4.48 -7.91
CA ARG A 310 -10.16 3.76 -7.47
C ARG A 310 -10.12 3.42 -5.98
N ALA A 311 -8.97 3.02 -5.46
CA ALA A 311 -8.83 2.77 -4.03
C ALA A 311 -9.05 4.06 -3.21
N LEU A 312 -8.54 5.20 -3.68
CA LEU A 312 -8.76 6.51 -3.06
C LEU A 312 -10.24 6.91 -3.13
N GLN A 313 -10.93 6.68 -4.25
CA GLN A 313 -12.35 6.96 -4.40
C GLN A 313 -13.20 6.19 -3.37
N ILE A 314 -12.86 4.92 -3.13
CA ILE A 314 -13.53 4.12 -2.09
C ILE A 314 -13.22 4.68 -0.69
N ALA A 315 -11.97 5.11 -0.43
CA ALA A 315 -11.60 5.73 0.84
C ALA A 315 -12.38 7.03 1.10
N GLU A 316 -12.52 7.91 0.11
CA GLU A 316 -13.34 9.13 0.22
C GLU A 316 -14.81 8.81 0.48
N ALA A 317 -15.37 7.82 -0.21
CA ALA A 317 -16.74 7.38 0.02
C ALA A 317 -16.92 6.79 1.43
N ALA A 318 -15.92 6.07 1.95
CA ALA A 318 -15.95 5.56 3.32
C ALA A 318 -15.90 6.69 4.36
N VAL A 319 -15.10 7.74 4.14
CA VAL A 319 -15.12 8.95 4.99
C VAL A 319 -16.49 9.61 4.96
N ALA A 320 -17.05 9.85 3.77
CA ALA A 320 -18.37 10.47 3.62
C ALA A 320 -19.48 9.64 4.29
N SER A 321 -19.43 8.31 4.17
CA SER A 321 -20.39 7.41 4.84
C SER A 321 -20.23 7.44 6.36
N ALA A 322 -18.99 7.45 6.87
CA ALA A 322 -18.74 7.50 8.32
C ALA A 322 -19.23 8.84 8.92
N GLN A 323 -19.05 9.95 8.21
CA GLN A 323 -19.49 11.29 8.62
C GLN A 323 -21.01 11.46 8.57
N SER A 324 -21.65 11.03 7.48
CA SER A 324 -23.09 11.17 7.29
C SER A 324 -23.93 10.14 8.03
N GLY A 325 -23.33 8.99 8.36
CA GLY A 325 -24.04 7.85 8.89
C GLY A 325 -24.91 7.12 7.84
N ALA A 326 -24.81 7.46 6.56
CA ALA A 326 -25.61 6.90 5.47
C ALA A 326 -24.75 6.12 4.46
N PRO A 327 -25.35 5.22 3.65
CA PRO A 327 -24.71 4.64 2.49
C PRO A 327 -24.28 5.71 1.48
N VAL A 328 -23.15 5.48 0.79
CA VAL A 328 -22.66 6.33 -0.31
C VAL A 328 -22.56 5.48 -1.56
N ALA A 329 -23.17 5.94 -2.66
CA ALA A 329 -23.03 5.34 -3.99
C ALA A 329 -21.67 5.73 -4.61
N LEU A 330 -21.07 4.82 -5.40
CA LEU A 330 -19.82 5.01 -6.13
C LEU A 330 -20.05 5.08 -7.64
#